data_78d8a8caee53c3058eee65ee5f3f7800
#
_entry.id   78d8a8caee53c3058eee65ee5f3f7800
#
_cell.length_a   1.000
_cell.length_b   1.000
_cell.length_c   1.000
_cell.angle_alpha   90.00
_cell.angle_beta   90.00
_cell.angle_gamma   90.00
#
_symmetry.space_group_name_H-M   'P 1'
#
loop_
_entity.id
_entity.type
_entity.pdbx_description
1 polymer ?
#
loop_
_entity_poly.entity_id
_entity_poly.type
_entity_poly.pdbx_seq_one_letter_code
_entity_poly.pdbx_strand_id
1 'polypeptide(L)'
;MKRFILLLVTLFAMTNVMAQLQPDMPIPADKEVRVGRLENGMTYYIRHNEKPKGQASFYIFHHVGAVQEEDSQQGLAHFLEHMAFNGTKNLPGKKMIEYLERNGVKFGADLNAYTSYDETCYNLDNVPTANPATIDTALLILHDWSQFISLEPQEINNERGVIMEELRTRDGAGWRAMVRRNAAVNRGSKYEHRNVIGYLDGLKSFDHKALYDFYKTWYRPEYQAIVIVGDIDVDRIENKIKTLMADIPVSPADAPQKEAYLVPENEEPTVSIFSDPEMTASVMRLFIKRPALPKQYNNLIISQMYDVLNSYTSAMANDRMNEIAMQP
;
A
#
# COMPACT_ATOMS: atom_id res chain seq x y z
N MET A 1 28.88 42.04 -6.12
CA MET A 1 29.77 41.14 -6.90
C MET A 1 29.90 39.76 -6.29
N LYS A 2 30.35 39.55 -5.04
CA LYS A 2 30.54 38.21 -4.45
C LYS A 2 29.25 37.32 -4.45
N ARG A 3 28.07 37.89 -4.18
CA ARG A 3 26.79 37.16 -4.23
C ARG A 3 26.35 36.76 -5.66
N PHE A 4 26.71 37.58 -6.65
CA PHE A 4 26.39 37.27 -8.05
C PHE A 4 27.30 36.19 -8.61
N ILE A 5 28.58 36.17 -8.19
CA ILE A 5 29.52 35.10 -8.56
C ILE A 5 29.11 33.77 -7.91
N LEU A 6 28.65 33.79 -6.65
CA LEU A 6 28.15 32.58 -5.97
C LEU A 6 26.92 32.02 -6.67
N LEU A 7 25.99 32.87 -7.12
CA LEU A 7 24.79 32.45 -7.87
C LEU A 7 25.15 31.84 -9.23
N LEU A 8 26.15 32.44 -9.93
CA LEU A 8 26.66 31.90 -11.20
C LEU A 8 27.38 30.57 -11.02
N VAL A 9 28.17 30.41 -9.95
CA VAL A 9 28.87 29.15 -9.65
C VAL A 9 27.86 28.03 -9.26
N THR A 10 26.82 28.35 -8.48
CA THR A 10 25.75 27.38 -8.17
C THR A 10 24.93 27.03 -9.40
N LEU A 11 24.60 27.99 -10.26
CA LEU A 11 23.91 27.75 -11.52
C LEU A 11 24.75 26.89 -12.46
N PHE A 12 26.06 27.15 -12.57
CA PHE A 12 26.98 26.36 -13.39
C PHE A 12 27.25 24.97 -12.83
N ALA A 13 27.25 24.80 -11.50
CA ALA A 13 27.34 23.51 -10.85
C ALA A 13 26.03 22.68 -11.08
N MET A 14 24.87 23.32 -10.99
CA MET A 14 23.59 22.69 -11.28
C MET A 14 23.46 22.25 -12.76
N THR A 15 23.94 23.08 -13.71
CA THR A 15 23.90 22.71 -15.14
C THR A 15 24.86 21.54 -15.46
N ASN A 16 26.01 21.44 -14.78
CA ASN A 16 26.89 20.29 -14.96
C ASN A 16 26.34 18.99 -14.35
N VAL A 17 25.62 19.06 -13.24
CA VAL A 17 24.95 17.90 -12.65
C VAL A 17 23.79 17.44 -13.56
N MET A 18 23.00 18.37 -14.09
CA MET A 18 21.91 18.06 -15.00
C MET A 18 22.40 17.53 -16.36
N ALA A 19 23.59 17.95 -16.82
CA ALA A 19 24.21 17.46 -18.06
C ALA A 19 24.73 16.01 -17.94
N GLN A 20 24.84 15.45 -16.72
CA GLN A 20 25.25 14.06 -16.48
C GLN A 20 24.09 13.08 -16.38
N LEU A 21 22.86 13.57 -16.11
CA LEU A 21 21.68 12.71 -16.00
C LEU A 21 20.99 12.60 -17.36
N GLN A 22 21.18 11.46 -18.03
CA GLN A 22 20.45 11.15 -19.25
C GLN A 22 19.08 10.56 -18.88
N PRO A 23 17.99 10.91 -19.59
CA PRO A 23 16.65 10.40 -19.30
C PRO A 23 16.53 8.86 -19.32
N ASP A 24 17.33 8.21 -20.14
CA ASP A 24 17.37 6.75 -20.33
C ASP A 24 18.34 6.02 -19.38
N MET A 25 19.05 6.76 -18.51
CA MET A 25 19.90 6.13 -17.51
C MET A 25 19.06 5.41 -16.45
N PRO A 26 19.48 4.20 -16.03
CA PRO A 26 18.88 3.54 -14.87
C PRO A 26 19.04 4.39 -13.60
N ILE A 27 17.99 4.40 -12.77
CA ILE A 27 18.08 4.96 -11.42
C ILE A 27 19.09 4.11 -10.64
N PRO A 28 20.11 4.71 -10.00
CA PRO A 28 21.07 3.97 -9.20
C PRO A 28 20.38 3.21 -8.07
N ALA A 29 20.53 1.89 -8.06
CA ALA A 29 20.04 1.07 -6.95
C ALA A 29 20.94 1.26 -5.72
N ASP A 30 20.33 1.26 -4.53
CA ASP A 30 21.08 1.20 -3.27
C ASP A 30 21.76 -0.16 -3.15
N LYS A 31 23.10 -0.16 -3.18
CA LYS A 31 23.91 -1.39 -3.14
C LYS A 31 23.86 -2.12 -1.80
N GLU A 32 23.41 -1.43 -0.75
CA GLU A 32 23.26 -2.01 0.59
C GLU A 32 21.93 -2.74 0.76
N VAL A 33 21.00 -2.62 -0.18
CA VAL A 33 19.76 -3.39 -0.19
C VAL A 33 20.04 -4.79 -0.74
N ARG A 34 19.85 -5.81 0.08
CA ARG A 34 19.82 -7.20 -0.33
C ARG A 34 18.45 -7.52 -0.92
N VAL A 35 18.42 -7.83 -2.21
CA VAL A 35 17.20 -8.23 -2.93
C VAL A 35 17.32 -9.70 -3.31
N GLY A 36 16.24 -10.46 -3.08
CA GLY A 36 16.16 -11.84 -3.52
C GLY A 36 14.74 -12.26 -3.86
N ARG A 37 14.63 -13.40 -4.54
CA ARG A 37 13.36 -14.04 -4.86
C ARG A 37 13.42 -15.50 -4.47
N LEU A 38 12.40 -15.95 -3.74
CA LEU A 38 12.26 -17.34 -3.31
C LEU A 38 11.76 -18.22 -4.48
N GLU A 39 11.92 -19.52 -4.35
CA GLU A 39 11.47 -20.49 -5.37
C GLU A 39 9.94 -20.43 -5.59
N ASN A 40 9.17 -20.10 -4.56
CA ASN A 40 7.73 -19.91 -4.65
C ASN A 40 7.29 -18.57 -5.30
N GLY A 41 8.24 -17.72 -5.67
CA GLY A 41 7.99 -16.45 -6.35
C GLY A 41 7.92 -15.22 -5.46
N MET A 42 7.92 -15.38 -4.13
CA MET A 42 7.93 -14.25 -3.18
C MET A 42 9.24 -13.48 -3.31
N THR A 43 9.16 -12.15 -3.27
CA THR A 43 10.34 -11.27 -3.30
C THR A 43 10.66 -10.78 -1.89
N TYR A 44 11.93 -10.54 -1.58
CA TYR A 44 12.32 -9.89 -0.33
C TYR A 44 13.35 -8.80 -0.56
N TYR A 45 13.31 -7.80 0.33
CA TYR A 45 14.22 -6.67 0.40
C TYR A 45 14.70 -6.54 1.84
N ILE A 46 16.00 -6.53 2.06
CA ILE A 46 16.59 -6.42 3.39
C ILE A 46 17.65 -5.33 3.37
N ARG A 47 17.58 -4.39 4.30
CA ARG A 47 18.58 -3.34 4.45
C ARG A 47 18.96 -3.13 5.91
N HIS A 48 20.25 -3.17 6.19
CA HIS A 48 20.77 -2.72 7.49
C HIS A 48 20.68 -1.20 7.62
N ASN A 49 20.14 -0.71 8.75
CA ASN A 49 20.06 0.72 9.07
C ASN A 49 20.06 0.89 10.61
N GLU A 50 21.08 1.53 11.15
CA GLU A 50 21.21 1.80 12.59
C GLU A 50 20.47 3.06 13.09
N LYS A 51 19.60 3.62 12.31
CA LYS A 51 18.87 4.86 12.67
C LYS A 51 17.36 4.66 12.56
N PRO A 52 16.67 4.44 13.70
CA PRO A 52 17.19 4.40 15.07
C PRO A 52 17.92 3.09 15.38
N LYS A 53 18.92 3.14 16.28
CA LYS A 53 19.66 1.96 16.73
C LYS A 53 18.77 1.05 17.58
N GLY A 54 18.96 -0.26 17.46
CA GLY A 54 18.27 -1.26 18.26
C GLY A 54 16.81 -1.47 17.86
N GLN A 55 16.40 -1.04 16.68
CA GLN A 55 15.03 -1.19 16.15
C GLN A 55 15.05 -1.61 14.68
N ALA A 56 13.99 -2.29 14.25
CA ALA A 56 13.75 -2.64 12.86
C ALA A 56 12.27 -2.60 12.52
N SER A 57 11.98 -2.38 11.23
CA SER A 57 10.65 -2.44 10.65
C SER A 57 10.51 -3.65 9.74
N PHE A 58 9.37 -4.31 9.80
CA PHE A 58 9.03 -5.53 9.09
C PHE A 58 7.73 -5.31 8.33
N TYR A 59 7.74 -5.48 7.03
CA TYR A 59 6.59 -5.28 6.16
C TYR A 59 6.34 -6.50 5.30
N ILE A 60 5.08 -6.85 5.08
CA ILE A 60 4.67 -7.71 3.99
C ILE A 60 3.64 -6.98 3.13
N PHE A 61 3.94 -6.86 1.87
CA PHE A 61 3.07 -6.28 0.84
C PHE A 61 2.41 -7.40 0.05
N HIS A 62 1.12 -7.29 -0.11
CA HIS A 62 0.34 -8.08 -1.05
C HIS A 62 -0.09 -7.14 -2.18
N HIS A 63 0.34 -7.40 -3.39
CA HIS A 63 -0.14 -6.69 -4.58
C HIS A 63 -1.55 -7.17 -4.95
N VAL A 64 -2.45 -7.05 -3.99
CA VAL A 64 -3.84 -7.51 -3.98
C VAL A 64 -4.64 -6.53 -3.14
N GLY A 65 -5.74 -6.03 -3.68
CA GLY A 65 -6.63 -5.10 -3.00
C GLY A 65 -8.05 -5.19 -3.50
N ALA A 66 -8.85 -4.15 -3.30
CA ALA A 66 -10.27 -4.15 -3.63
C ALA A 66 -10.57 -4.36 -5.13
N VAL A 67 -9.63 -4.09 -6.03
CA VAL A 67 -9.85 -4.27 -7.47
C VAL A 67 -9.85 -5.75 -7.89
N GLN A 68 -9.28 -6.65 -7.07
CA GLN A 68 -9.34 -8.10 -7.32
C GLN A 68 -10.67 -8.73 -6.90
N GLU A 69 -11.48 -8.02 -6.13
CA GLU A 69 -12.79 -8.50 -5.68
C GLU A 69 -13.75 -8.69 -6.86
N GLU A 70 -14.59 -9.72 -6.79
CA GLU A 70 -15.81 -9.79 -7.58
C GLU A 70 -16.85 -8.80 -7.05
N ASP A 71 -17.91 -8.53 -7.82
CA ASP A 71 -18.94 -7.56 -7.39
C ASP A 71 -19.66 -7.99 -6.12
N SER A 72 -19.80 -9.30 -5.90
CA SER A 72 -20.34 -9.89 -4.67
C SER A 72 -19.38 -9.89 -3.49
N GLN A 73 -18.11 -9.57 -3.71
CA GLN A 73 -17.03 -9.63 -2.73
C GLN A 73 -16.59 -8.25 -2.23
N GLN A 74 -17.29 -7.17 -2.57
CA GLN A 74 -16.85 -5.82 -2.25
C GLN A 74 -16.68 -5.59 -0.75
N GLY A 75 -15.47 -5.19 -0.37
CA GLY A 75 -15.03 -5.00 1.01
C GLY A 75 -14.30 -6.19 1.62
N LEU A 76 -14.19 -7.34 0.93
CA LEU A 76 -13.55 -8.53 1.48
C LEU A 76 -12.03 -8.44 1.55
N ALA A 77 -11.38 -7.63 0.70
CA ALA A 77 -9.95 -7.34 0.81
C ALA A 77 -9.63 -6.63 2.14
N HIS A 78 -10.43 -5.61 2.49
CA HIS A 78 -10.30 -4.90 3.76
C HIS A 78 -10.76 -5.77 4.95
N PHE A 79 -11.79 -6.57 4.77
CA PHE A 79 -12.21 -7.52 5.79
C PHE A 79 -11.10 -8.54 6.12
N LEU A 80 -10.41 -9.04 5.10
CA LEU A 80 -9.29 -9.95 5.26
C LEU A 80 -8.11 -9.29 6.00
N GLU A 81 -7.87 -8.00 5.76
CA GLU A 81 -6.90 -7.22 6.53
C GLU A 81 -7.19 -7.28 8.03
N HIS A 82 -8.43 -7.03 8.45
CA HIS A 82 -8.85 -7.13 9.84
C HIS A 82 -8.66 -8.53 10.41
N MET A 83 -8.99 -9.56 9.63
CA MET A 83 -8.85 -10.95 10.05
C MET A 83 -7.40 -11.35 10.35
N ALA A 84 -6.42 -10.69 9.75
CA ALA A 84 -5.01 -10.92 10.01
C ALA A 84 -4.59 -10.63 11.47
N PHE A 85 -5.39 -9.84 12.20
CA PHE A 85 -5.21 -9.52 13.63
C PHE A 85 -6.08 -10.36 14.56
N ASN A 86 -6.97 -11.20 14.00
CA ASN A 86 -7.90 -12.04 14.77
C ASN A 86 -7.42 -13.49 14.92
N GLY A 87 -6.18 -13.77 14.53
CA GLY A 87 -5.52 -15.05 14.72
C GLY A 87 -4.92 -15.63 13.44
N THR A 88 -3.83 -16.32 13.64
CA THR A 88 -3.09 -17.02 12.60
C THR A 88 -2.77 -18.45 13.06
N LYS A 89 -2.26 -19.28 12.16
CA LYS A 89 -1.87 -20.68 12.43
C LYS A 89 -0.98 -20.82 13.66
N ASN A 90 0.05 -19.99 13.77
CA ASN A 90 1.03 -20.10 14.86
C ASN A 90 0.70 -19.18 16.05
N LEU A 91 -0.11 -18.15 15.84
CA LEU A 91 -0.49 -17.14 16.83
C LEU A 91 -2.01 -16.97 16.88
N PRO A 92 -2.75 -17.97 17.42
CA PRO A 92 -4.20 -17.96 17.42
C PRO A 92 -4.79 -16.88 18.33
N GLY A 93 -5.95 -16.31 17.92
CA GLY A 93 -6.66 -15.28 18.66
C GLY A 93 -5.82 -14.01 18.79
N LYS A 94 -5.73 -13.46 19.98
CA LYS A 94 -4.99 -12.22 20.26
C LYS A 94 -3.52 -12.42 20.66
N LYS A 95 -3.00 -13.64 20.60
CA LYS A 95 -1.62 -13.95 21.04
C LYS A 95 -0.54 -13.14 20.32
N MET A 96 -0.75 -12.81 19.04
CA MET A 96 0.18 -11.96 18.30
C MET A 96 0.25 -10.56 18.92
N ILE A 97 -0.88 -9.92 19.13
CA ILE A 97 -0.96 -8.57 19.71
C ILE A 97 -0.36 -8.58 21.11
N GLU A 98 -0.78 -9.54 21.97
CA GLU A 98 -0.28 -9.69 23.33
C GLU A 98 1.24 -9.89 23.39
N TYR A 99 1.81 -10.68 22.48
CA TYR A 99 3.25 -10.89 22.41
C TYR A 99 3.98 -9.60 22.03
N LEU A 100 3.51 -8.92 20.98
CA LEU A 100 4.11 -7.70 20.47
C LEU A 100 4.07 -6.58 21.52
N GLU A 101 2.94 -6.38 22.18
CA GLU A 101 2.79 -5.35 23.22
C GLU A 101 3.70 -5.60 24.42
N ARG A 102 3.85 -6.87 24.88
CA ARG A 102 4.81 -7.23 25.92
C ARG A 102 6.26 -6.95 25.54
N ASN A 103 6.57 -6.93 24.25
CA ASN A 103 7.90 -6.63 23.71
C ASN A 103 8.04 -5.18 23.22
N GLY A 104 7.10 -4.29 23.57
CA GLY A 104 7.20 -2.87 23.33
C GLY A 104 6.68 -2.38 21.96
N VAL A 105 6.10 -3.25 21.15
CA VAL A 105 5.45 -2.91 19.86
C VAL A 105 3.97 -2.63 20.11
N LYS A 106 3.52 -1.41 19.89
CA LYS A 106 2.17 -0.95 20.27
C LYS A 106 1.18 -1.12 19.11
N PHE A 107 0.03 -1.72 19.39
CA PHE A 107 -1.06 -1.80 18.43
C PHE A 107 -1.56 -0.40 18.03
N GLY A 108 -1.80 -0.18 16.74
CA GLY A 108 -2.25 1.10 16.18
C GLY A 108 -1.15 2.15 15.99
N ALA A 109 -0.03 2.06 16.71
CA ALA A 109 1.12 2.94 16.53
C ALA A 109 2.26 2.28 15.75
N ASP A 110 2.64 1.06 16.13
CA ASP A 110 3.76 0.32 15.57
C ASP A 110 3.30 -0.93 14.79
N LEU A 111 2.18 -1.53 15.16
CA LEU A 111 1.52 -2.64 14.49
C LEU A 111 0.32 -2.09 13.74
N ASN A 112 0.35 -2.13 12.41
CA ASN A 112 -0.66 -1.56 11.54
C ASN A 112 -0.85 -2.37 10.24
N ALA A 113 -1.91 -2.04 9.51
CA ALA A 113 -2.12 -2.46 8.13
C ALA A 113 -2.92 -1.42 7.38
N TYR A 114 -2.96 -1.55 6.07
CA TYR A 114 -3.91 -0.82 5.22
C TYR A 114 -4.26 -1.64 3.98
N THR A 115 -5.46 -1.43 3.49
CA THR A 115 -5.93 -1.94 2.20
C THR A 115 -6.23 -0.78 1.25
N SER A 116 -5.79 -0.89 0.01
CA SER A 116 -6.11 0.02 -1.08
C SER A 116 -6.84 -0.71 -2.22
N TYR A 117 -6.94 -0.06 -3.38
CA TYR A 117 -7.50 -0.72 -4.57
C TYR A 117 -6.63 -1.87 -5.07
N ASP A 118 -5.30 -1.71 -5.05
CA ASP A 118 -4.35 -2.60 -5.73
C ASP A 118 -3.43 -3.35 -4.78
N GLU A 119 -3.42 -2.99 -3.51
CA GLU A 119 -2.50 -3.56 -2.53
C GLU A 119 -3.07 -3.62 -1.12
N THR A 120 -2.57 -4.56 -0.34
CA THR A 120 -2.72 -4.65 1.10
C THR A 120 -1.33 -4.76 1.73
N CYS A 121 -1.08 -3.98 2.75
CA CYS A 121 0.19 -3.97 3.48
C CYS A 121 -0.05 -4.22 4.96
N TYR A 122 0.80 -5.05 5.56
CA TYR A 122 0.88 -5.24 7.01
C TYR A 122 2.27 -4.86 7.48
N ASN A 123 2.38 -4.17 8.60
CA ASN A 123 3.67 -3.72 9.11
C ASN A 123 3.81 -3.82 10.63
N LEU A 124 5.05 -4.06 11.03
CA LEU A 124 5.56 -3.95 12.39
C LEU A 124 6.68 -2.93 12.35
N ASP A 125 6.49 -1.79 13.00
CA ASP A 125 7.52 -0.78 13.15
C ASP A 125 8.12 -0.79 14.56
N ASN A 126 9.27 -0.17 14.72
CA ASN A 126 9.96 -0.01 15.99
C ASN A 126 10.18 -1.33 16.77
N VAL A 127 10.27 -2.47 16.08
CA VAL A 127 10.50 -3.78 16.71
C VAL A 127 11.88 -3.80 17.36
N PRO A 128 12.01 -4.04 18.69
CA PRO A 128 13.29 -4.10 19.36
C PRO A 128 14.16 -5.25 18.86
N THR A 129 15.41 -4.95 18.47
CA THR A 129 16.34 -5.94 17.89
C THR A 129 17.30 -6.56 18.88
N ALA A 130 17.33 -6.09 20.14
CA ALA A 130 18.20 -6.61 21.17
C ALA A 130 17.94 -8.09 21.53
N ASN A 131 16.68 -8.53 21.42
CA ASN A 131 16.30 -9.92 21.64
C ASN A 131 16.06 -10.64 20.31
N PRO A 132 16.89 -11.61 19.92
CA PRO A 132 16.70 -12.38 18.69
C PRO A 132 15.33 -13.08 18.57
N ALA A 133 14.71 -13.48 19.69
CA ALA A 133 13.39 -14.11 19.69
C ALA A 133 12.28 -13.13 19.23
N THR A 134 12.42 -11.83 19.51
CA THR A 134 11.46 -10.82 19.03
C THR A 134 11.52 -10.69 17.52
N ILE A 135 12.73 -10.68 16.94
CA ILE A 135 12.94 -10.68 15.49
C ILE A 135 12.36 -11.95 14.85
N ASP A 136 12.64 -13.11 15.45
CA ASP A 136 12.16 -14.40 14.93
C ASP A 136 10.62 -14.47 14.98
N THR A 137 10.00 -13.91 16.02
CA THR A 137 8.53 -13.82 16.08
C THR A 137 7.98 -12.81 15.05
N ALA A 138 8.64 -11.67 14.83
CA ALA A 138 8.23 -10.74 13.79
C ALA A 138 8.25 -11.39 12.39
N LEU A 139 9.29 -12.17 12.08
CA LEU A 139 9.37 -12.95 10.84
C LEU A 139 8.27 -14.02 10.76
N LEU A 140 7.96 -14.71 11.87
CA LEU A 140 6.86 -15.68 11.95
C LEU A 140 5.50 -15.02 11.70
N ILE A 141 5.31 -13.78 12.16
CA ILE A 141 4.10 -13.01 11.89
C ILE A 141 3.98 -12.70 10.38
N LEU A 142 5.06 -12.25 9.71
CA LEU A 142 5.05 -12.05 8.27
C LEU A 142 4.74 -13.35 7.49
N HIS A 143 5.31 -14.48 7.95
CA HIS A 143 5.01 -15.79 7.39
C HIS A 143 3.51 -16.12 7.51
N ASP A 144 2.94 -15.93 8.69
CA ASP A 144 1.54 -16.23 8.93
C ASP A 144 0.60 -15.28 8.15
N TRP A 145 0.94 -14.01 8.04
CA TRP A 145 0.19 -13.06 7.22
C TRP A 145 0.26 -13.36 5.71
N SER A 146 1.28 -14.09 5.28
CA SER A 146 1.40 -14.51 3.88
C SER A 146 0.28 -15.46 3.46
N GLN A 147 0.09 -16.59 4.17
CA GLN A 147 -0.88 -17.63 3.78
C GLN A 147 -1.52 -18.40 4.95
N PHE A 148 -1.34 -17.95 6.19
CA PHE A 148 -1.76 -18.71 7.37
C PHE A 148 -2.67 -17.91 8.31
N ILE A 149 -3.45 -16.98 7.79
CA ILE A 149 -4.52 -16.28 8.52
C ILE A 149 -5.64 -17.30 8.83
N SER A 150 -6.12 -17.37 10.07
CA SER A 150 -7.03 -18.42 10.55
C SER A 150 -8.45 -18.10 10.18
N LEU A 151 -9.03 -17.43 9.56
CA LEU A 151 -10.43 -17.15 9.15
C LEU A 151 -11.49 -17.97 9.93
N GLU A 152 -11.39 -17.98 11.27
CA GLU A 152 -12.34 -18.71 12.11
C GLU A 152 -13.77 -18.15 11.95
N PRO A 153 -14.79 -19.00 11.72
CA PRO A 153 -16.16 -18.53 11.45
C PRO A 153 -16.73 -17.60 12.53
N GLN A 154 -16.41 -17.86 13.80
CA GLN A 154 -16.85 -17.02 14.90
C GLN A 154 -16.19 -15.64 14.85
N GLU A 155 -14.89 -15.59 14.56
CA GLU A 155 -14.15 -14.32 14.45
C GLU A 155 -14.61 -13.51 13.22
N ILE A 156 -14.91 -14.15 12.10
CA ILE A 156 -15.51 -13.47 10.94
C ILE A 156 -16.84 -12.81 11.35
N ASN A 157 -17.71 -13.51 12.08
CA ASN A 157 -18.99 -12.96 12.52
C ASN A 157 -18.80 -11.81 13.52
N ASN A 158 -17.84 -11.92 14.42
CA ASN A 158 -17.53 -10.86 15.39
C ASN A 158 -17.01 -9.60 14.65
N GLU A 159 -16.14 -9.77 13.67
CA GLU A 159 -15.50 -8.69 12.94
C GLU A 159 -16.46 -7.89 12.03
N ARG A 160 -17.57 -8.53 11.58
CA ARG A 160 -18.61 -7.80 10.81
C ARG A 160 -19.09 -6.54 11.54
N GLY A 161 -19.35 -6.66 12.85
CA GLY A 161 -19.79 -5.54 13.67
C GLY A 161 -18.76 -4.41 13.73
N VAL A 162 -17.49 -4.77 13.82
CA VAL A 162 -16.37 -3.80 13.89
C VAL A 162 -16.27 -3.01 12.59
N ILE A 163 -16.27 -3.69 11.44
CA ILE A 163 -16.13 -3.04 10.13
C ILE A 163 -17.38 -2.22 9.77
N MET A 164 -18.58 -2.70 10.13
CA MET A 164 -19.81 -1.90 9.96
C MET A 164 -19.79 -0.63 10.81
N GLU A 165 -19.25 -0.68 12.02
CA GLU A 165 -19.09 0.50 12.86
C GLU A 165 -18.03 1.46 12.30
N GLU A 166 -16.94 0.94 11.77
CA GLU A 166 -15.93 1.72 11.05
C GLU A 166 -16.55 2.44 9.84
N LEU A 167 -17.33 1.72 9.02
CA LEU A 167 -18.07 2.32 7.90
C LEU A 167 -18.99 3.43 8.38
N ARG A 168 -19.75 3.20 9.47
CA ARG A 168 -20.66 4.19 10.05
C ARG A 168 -19.92 5.45 10.53
N THR A 169 -18.76 5.29 11.16
CA THR A 169 -17.98 6.45 11.66
C THR A 169 -17.29 7.23 10.53
N ARG A 170 -17.02 6.58 9.41
CA ARG A 170 -16.49 7.23 8.21
C ARG A 170 -17.56 7.97 7.39
N ASP A 171 -18.85 7.61 7.54
CA ASP A 171 -19.94 8.15 6.71
C ASP A 171 -20.28 9.59 7.08
N GLY A 172 -19.42 10.51 6.69
CA GLY A 172 -19.66 11.96 6.74
C GLY A 172 -19.67 12.57 5.33
N ALA A 173 -20.05 13.84 5.22
CA ALA A 173 -20.13 14.54 3.93
C ALA A 173 -18.85 14.46 3.10
N GLY A 174 -17.67 14.54 3.77
CA GLY A 174 -16.37 14.40 3.12
C GLY A 174 -16.15 13.02 2.48
N TRP A 175 -16.56 11.97 3.16
CA TRP A 175 -16.51 10.60 2.66
C TRP A 175 -17.45 10.40 1.45
N ARG A 176 -18.71 10.82 1.58
CA ARG A 176 -19.69 10.73 0.49
C ARG A 176 -19.24 11.50 -0.75
N ALA A 177 -18.66 12.70 -0.56
CA ALA A 177 -18.03 13.47 -1.64
C ALA A 177 -16.85 12.74 -2.27
N MET A 178 -15.99 12.10 -1.48
CA MET A 178 -14.86 11.31 -1.97
C MET A 178 -15.31 10.12 -2.82
N VAL A 179 -16.32 9.37 -2.38
CA VAL A 179 -16.88 8.23 -3.13
C VAL A 179 -17.43 8.70 -4.49
N ARG A 180 -18.22 9.79 -4.52
CA ARG A 180 -18.74 10.36 -5.78
C ARG A 180 -17.64 10.85 -6.70
N ARG A 181 -16.65 11.53 -6.16
CA ARG A 181 -15.48 11.99 -6.91
C ARG A 181 -14.72 10.81 -7.51
N ASN A 182 -14.43 9.77 -6.74
CA ASN A 182 -13.67 8.61 -7.19
C ASN A 182 -14.41 7.89 -8.32
N ALA A 183 -15.72 7.73 -8.22
CA ALA A 183 -16.55 7.18 -9.30
C ALA A 183 -16.44 8.03 -10.58
N ALA A 184 -16.52 9.36 -10.48
CA ALA A 184 -16.41 10.25 -11.64
C ALA A 184 -15.02 10.21 -12.29
N VAL A 185 -13.96 10.22 -11.48
CA VAL A 185 -12.56 10.17 -11.96
C VAL A 185 -12.24 8.82 -12.62
N ASN A 186 -12.74 7.73 -12.05
CA ASN A 186 -12.45 6.36 -12.49
C ASN A 186 -13.49 5.79 -13.46
N ARG A 187 -14.35 6.63 -14.01
CA ARG A 187 -15.47 6.23 -14.86
C ARG A 187 -15.02 5.31 -16.00
N GLY A 188 -15.77 4.23 -16.19
CA GLY A 188 -15.52 3.24 -17.24
C GLY A 188 -14.43 2.21 -16.88
N SER A 189 -13.94 2.23 -15.65
CA SER A 189 -12.99 1.23 -15.14
C SER A 189 -13.57 0.43 -13.99
N LYS A 190 -12.91 -0.67 -13.60
CA LYS A 190 -13.30 -1.46 -12.42
C LYS A 190 -13.22 -0.64 -11.12
N TYR A 191 -12.36 0.37 -11.06
CA TYR A 191 -12.22 1.28 -9.91
C TYR A 191 -13.45 2.18 -9.68
N GLU A 192 -14.27 2.44 -10.72
CA GLU A 192 -15.47 3.28 -10.63
C GLU A 192 -16.44 2.81 -9.54
N HIS A 193 -16.61 1.50 -9.44
CA HIS A 193 -17.60 0.88 -8.59
C HIS A 193 -16.99 0.17 -7.36
N ARG A 194 -15.70 0.35 -7.10
CA ARG A 194 -15.05 -0.23 -5.92
C ARG A 194 -15.05 0.75 -4.75
N ASN A 195 -15.49 0.25 -3.60
CA ASN A 195 -15.29 0.91 -2.31
C ASN A 195 -14.47 -0.04 -1.43
N VAL A 196 -13.27 0.37 -1.04
CA VAL A 196 -12.33 -0.49 -0.32
C VAL A 196 -12.92 -1.08 0.96
N ILE A 197 -13.67 -0.29 1.73
CA ILE A 197 -14.36 -0.79 2.94
C ILE A 197 -15.63 -1.61 2.62
N GLY A 198 -16.08 -1.60 1.36
CA GLY A 198 -17.31 -2.24 0.95
C GLY A 198 -18.58 -1.43 1.22
N TYR A 199 -19.71 -2.13 1.16
CA TYR A 199 -21.03 -1.56 1.38
C TYR A 199 -21.76 -2.33 2.47
N LEU A 200 -22.62 -1.64 3.23
CA LEU A 200 -23.28 -2.16 4.43
C LEU A 200 -24.01 -3.48 4.19
N ASP A 201 -24.76 -3.59 3.09
CA ASP A 201 -25.56 -4.79 2.80
C ASP A 201 -24.67 -6.00 2.46
N GLY A 202 -23.58 -5.79 1.72
CA GLY A 202 -22.58 -6.81 1.45
C GLY A 202 -21.90 -7.29 2.73
N LEU A 203 -21.43 -6.36 3.56
CA LEU A 203 -20.76 -6.66 4.83
C LEU A 203 -21.65 -7.45 5.80
N LYS A 204 -22.95 -7.17 5.82
CA LYS A 204 -23.91 -7.91 6.66
C LYS A 204 -24.12 -9.36 6.23
N SER A 205 -24.05 -9.65 4.93
CA SER A 205 -24.64 -10.86 4.36
C SER A 205 -23.68 -11.72 3.54
N PHE A 206 -22.41 -11.34 3.33
CA PHE A 206 -21.50 -12.18 2.57
C PHE A 206 -21.33 -13.57 3.22
N ASP A 207 -21.24 -14.60 2.39
CA ASP A 207 -20.92 -15.94 2.85
C ASP A 207 -19.43 -16.04 3.22
N HIS A 208 -19.12 -16.71 4.33
CA HIS A 208 -17.73 -16.98 4.73
C HIS A 208 -16.91 -17.60 3.59
N LYS A 209 -17.54 -18.44 2.76
CA LYS A 209 -16.91 -19.01 1.58
C LYS A 209 -16.36 -17.95 0.62
N ALA A 210 -17.06 -16.83 0.45
CA ALA A 210 -16.59 -15.75 -0.42
C ALA A 210 -15.26 -15.14 0.07
N LEU A 211 -15.11 -15.00 1.40
CA LEU A 211 -13.85 -14.54 2.01
C LEU A 211 -12.73 -15.58 1.85
N TYR A 212 -13.04 -16.86 2.08
CA TYR A 212 -12.08 -17.96 1.86
C TYR A 212 -11.64 -18.02 0.40
N ASP A 213 -12.57 -17.91 -0.54
CA ASP A 213 -12.28 -17.96 -1.97
C ASP A 213 -11.38 -16.78 -2.38
N PHE A 214 -11.68 -15.56 -1.92
CA PHE A 214 -10.86 -14.39 -2.15
C PHE A 214 -9.43 -14.60 -1.61
N TYR A 215 -9.30 -15.03 -0.36
CA TYR A 215 -8.03 -15.29 0.28
C TYR A 215 -7.19 -16.31 -0.48
N LYS A 216 -7.74 -17.49 -0.76
CA LYS A 216 -7.05 -18.57 -1.47
C LYS A 216 -6.68 -18.21 -2.91
N THR A 217 -7.51 -17.41 -3.56
CA THR A 217 -7.29 -17.01 -4.95
C THR A 217 -6.15 -16.01 -5.06
N TRP A 218 -6.06 -15.06 -4.13
CA TRP A 218 -5.24 -13.89 -4.34
C TRP A 218 -4.03 -13.77 -3.42
N TYR A 219 -4.05 -14.35 -2.19
CA TYR A 219 -2.88 -14.31 -1.29
C TYR A 219 -1.86 -15.36 -1.71
N ARG A 220 -1.11 -15.04 -2.75
CA ARG A 220 -0.14 -15.93 -3.39
C ARG A 220 1.26 -15.33 -3.36
N PRO A 221 2.31 -16.18 -3.19
CA PRO A 221 3.67 -15.70 -2.96
C PRO A 221 4.22 -14.84 -4.09
N GLU A 222 3.84 -15.08 -5.35
CA GLU A 222 4.29 -14.27 -6.48
C GLU A 222 3.71 -12.85 -6.50
N TYR A 223 2.68 -12.58 -5.70
CA TYR A 223 2.13 -11.23 -5.48
C TYR A 223 2.55 -10.63 -4.14
N GLN A 224 3.52 -11.25 -3.46
CA GLN A 224 3.96 -10.82 -2.15
C GLN A 224 5.42 -10.34 -2.17
N ALA A 225 5.69 -9.33 -1.34
CA ALA A 225 7.03 -8.87 -1.07
C ALA A 225 7.24 -8.61 0.42
N ILE A 226 8.36 -9.09 0.96
CA ILE A 226 8.81 -8.80 2.32
C ILE A 226 9.84 -7.67 2.27
N VAL A 227 9.70 -6.67 3.14
CA VAL A 227 10.67 -5.60 3.30
C VAL A 227 11.08 -5.51 4.77
N ILE A 228 12.38 -5.61 5.04
CA ILE A 228 12.91 -5.52 6.41
C ILE A 228 14.06 -4.51 6.42
N VAL A 229 13.92 -3.50 7.27
CA VAL A 229 14.89 -2.41 7.39
C VAL A 229 15.13 -2.11 8.87
N GLY A 230 16.38 -2.03 9.29
CA GLY A 230 16.72 -1.66 10.67
C GLY A 230 18.09 -2.13 11.12
N ASP A 231 18.31 -2.07 12.43
CA ASP A 231 19.54 -2.52 13.08
C ASP A 231 19.53 -4.05 13.21
N ILE A 232 19.81 -4.72 12.09
CA ILE A 232 19.70 -6.18 11.91
C ILE A 232 20.92 -6.75 11.18
N ASP A 233 21.20 -8.02 11.38
CA ASP A 233 22.12 -8.81 10.57
C ASP A 233 21.41 -9.31 9.30
N VAL A 234 21.82 -8.78 8.16
CA VAL A 234 21.20 -9.05 6.83
C VAL A 234 21.27 -10.53 6.47
N ASP A 235 22.43 -11.19 6.72
CA ASP A 235 22.62 -12.60 6.33
C ASP A 235 21.79 -13.54 7.23
N ARG A 236 21.68 -13.22 8.53
CA ARG A 236 20.80 -13.94 9.45
C ARG A 236 19.34 -13.82 9.03
N ILE A 237 18.88 -12.60 8.71
CA ILE A 237 17.49 -12.36 8.28
C ILE A 237 17.20 -13.09 6.97
N GLU A 238 18.08 -12.99 5.98
CA GLU A 238 17.91 -13.66 4.69
C GLU A 238 17.78 -15.18 4.86
N ASN A 239 18.66 -15.80 5.66
CA ASN A 239 18.60 -17.24 5.96
C ASN A 239 17.29 -17.63 6.66
N LYS A 240 16.82 -16.80 7.60
CA LYS A 240 15.53 -17.02 8.27
C LYS A 240 14.35 -16.92 7.29
N ILE A 241 14.31 -15.93 6.41
CA ILE A 241 13.28 -15.82 5.38
C ILE A 241 13.28 -17.06 4.49
N LYS A 242 14.44 -17.47 3.96
CA LYS A 242 14.56 -18.65 3.10
C LYS A 242 14.07 -19.94 3.79
N THR A 243 14.35 -20.09 5.08
CA THR A 243 13.92 -21.27 5.85
C THR A 243 12.43 -21.22 6.19
N LEU A 244 11.95 -20.08 6.69
CA LEU A 244 10.60 -19.94 7.21
C LEU A 244 9.55 -19.94 6.09
N MET A 245 9.84 -19.29 4.94
CA MET A 245 8.91 -19.20 3.81
C MET A 245 8.98 -20.43 2.87
N ALA A 246 9.79 -21.44 3.19
CA ALA A 246 9.94 -22.62 2.36
C ALA A 246 8.72 -23.54 2.36
N ASP A 247 7.86 -23.49 3.40
CA ASP A 247 6.62 -24.26 3.47
C ASP A 247 5.45 -23.62 2.72
N ILE A 248 5.61 -22.40 2.22
CA ILE A 248 4.62 -21.71 1.40
C ILE A 248 4.70 -22.28 -0.02
N PRO A 249 3.64 -22.93 -0.52
CA PRO A 249 3.70 -23.60 -1.80
C PRO A 249 3.76 -22.63 -2.98
N VAL A 250 4.31 -23.09 -4.09
CA VAL A 250 4.18 -22.41 -5.39
C VAL A 250 2.72 -22.43 -5.80
N SER A 251 2.24 -21.33 -6.37
CA SER A 251 0.88 -21.24 -6.87
C SER A 251 0.59 -22.25 -7.97
N PRO A 252 -0.64 -22.81 -8.05
CA PRO A 252 -1.05 -23.67 -9.14
C PRO A 252 -0.85 -22.99 -10.51
N ALA A 253 -0.44 -23.74 -11.51
CA ALA A 253 -0.18 -23.20 -12.85
C ALA A 253 -1.44 -22.65 -13.55
N ASP A 254 -2.61 -23.14 -13.16
CA ASP A 254 -3.93 -22.72 -13.64
C ASP A 254 -4.59 -21.63 -12.76
N ALA A 255 -3.88 -21.13 -11.75
CA ALA A 255 -4.41 -20.08 -10.88
C ALA A 255 -4.71 -18.80 -11.67
N PRO A 256 -5.81 -18.10 -11.37
CA PRO A 256 -6.20 -16.88 -12.06
C PRO A 256 -5.08 -15.83 -12.03
N GLN A 257 -4.81 -15.22 -13.17
CA GLN A 257 -3.82 -14.16 -13.25
C GLN A 257 -4.47 -12.79 -12.97
N LYS A 258 -3.69 -11.88 -12.39
CA LYS A 258 -4.14 -10.50 -12.20
C LYS A 258 -4.30 -9.82 -13.55
N GLU A 259 -5.45 -9.21 -13.74
CA GLU A 259 -5.70 -8.33 -14.86
C GLU A 259 -5.21 -6.91 -14.55
N ALA A 260 -4.74 -6.21 -15.57
CA ALA A 260 -4.44 -4.79 -15.46
C ALA A 260 -5.71 -3.99 -15.80
N TYR A 261 -6.29 -3.37 -14.79
CA TYR A 261 -7.45 -2.49 -14.98
C TYR A 261 -6.95 -1.07 -15.25
N LEU A 262 -7.30 -0.53 -16.43
CA LEU A 262 -6.93 0.83 -16.81
C LEU A 262 -8.14 1.75 -16.63
N VAL A 263 -7.87 2.98 -16.20
CA VAL A 263 -8.88 4.04 -16.21
C VAL A 263 -8.86 4.69 -17.59
N PRO A 264 -9.97 4.65 -18.37
CA PRO A 264 -10.01 5.22 -19.70
C PRO A 264 -9.74 6.73 -19.70
N GLU A 265 -9.14 7.23 -20.77
CA GLU A 265 -9.05 8.67 -21.03
C GLU A 265 -10.42 9.25 -21.37
N ASN A 266 -10.61 10.54 -21.11
CA ASN A 266 -11.81 11.25 -21.49
C ASN A 266 -11.56 11.98 -22.82
N GLU A 267 -12.45 11.84 -23.79
CA GLU A 267 -12.46 12.68 -25.01
C GLU A 267 -12.94 14.10 -24.67
N GLU A 268 -13.92 14.20 -23.75
CA GLU A 268 -14.52 15.47 -23.33
C GLU A 268 -14.36 15.65 -21.80
N PRO A 269 -14.30 16.91 -21.31
CA PRO A 269 -14.26 17.19 -19.88
C PRO A 269 -15.47 16.60 -19.15
N THR A 270 -15.23 15.87 -18.08
CA THR A 270 -16.28 15.35 -17.21
C THR A 270 -16.50 16.31 -16.03
N VAL A 271 -17.74 16.73 -15.81
CA VAL A 271 -18.11 17.55 -14.66
C VAL A 271 -18.91 16.70 -13.66
N SER A 272 -18.47 16.66 -12.40
CA SER A 272 -19.20 16.03 -11.31
C SER A 272 -19.54 17.06 -10.28
N ILE A 273 -20.84 17.24 -10.02
CA ILE A 273 -21.34 18.17 -8.99
C ILE A 273 -21.96 17.32 -7.88
N PHE A 274 -21.54 17.58 -6.66
CA PHE A 274 -22.06 16.95 -5.46
C PHE A 274 -22.38 18.00 -4.41
N SER A 275 -23.54 17.90 -3.79
CA SER A 275 -23.94 18.72 -2.65
C SER A 275 -24.39 17.82 -1.49
N ASP A 276 -24.08 18.22 -0.29
CA ASP A 276 -24.45 17.50 0.92
C ASP A 276 -24.79 18.53 2.02
N PRO A 277 -25.88 18.35 2.79
CA PRO A 277 -26.29 19.30 3.82
C PRO A 277 -25.25 19.52 4.94
N GLU A 278 -24.36 18.56 5.16
CA GLU A 278 -23.31 18.63 6.18
C GLU A 278 -22.03 19.31 5.66
N MET A 279 -21.96 19.65 4.36
CA MET A 279 -20.80 20.37 3.82
C MET A 279 -20.80 21.83 4.28
N THR A 280 -19.70 22.24 4.91
CA THR A 280 -19.52 23.61 5.44
C THR A 280 -18.78 24.55 4.47
N ALA A 281 -18.23 24.03 3.37
CA ALA A 281 -17.49 24.80 2.39
C ALA A 281 -17.69 24.23 0.98
N SER A 282 -17.60 25.12 -0.01
CA SER A 282 -17.54 24.73 -1.43
C SER A 282 -16.09 24.44 -1.81
N VAL A 283 -15.86 23.32 -2.48
CA VAL A 283 -14.54 22.90 -2.95
C VAL A 283 -14.62 22.57 -4.45
N MET A 284 -13.77 23.18 -5.24
CA MET A 284 -13.57 22.82 -6.64
C MET A 284 -12.25 22.03 -6.76
N ARG A 285 -12.28 20.94 -7.52
CA ARG A 285 -11.11 20.13 -7.82
C ARG A 285 -10.99 19.90 -9.32
N LEU A 286 -9.82 20.14 -9.88
CA LEU A 286 -9.49 19.82 -11.27
C LEU A 286 -8.59 18.57 -11.28
N PHE A 287 -8.99 17.55 -12.03
CA PHE A 287 -8.21 16.34 -12.27
C PHE A 287 -7.83 16.27 -13.74
N ILE A 288 -6.56 16.10 -14.02
CA ILE A 288 -6.03 15.88 -15.35
C ILE A 288 -5.53 14.44 -15.40
N LYS A 289 -6.25 13.58 -16.13
CA LYS A 289 -5.77 12.21 -16.40
C LYS A 289 -4.59 12.28 -17.34
N ARG A 290 -3.61 11.44 -17.11
CA ARG A 290 -2.43 11.30 -17.96
C ARG A 290 -2.16 9.82 -18.17
N PRO A 291 -1.66 9.43 -19.35
CA PRO A 291 -1.21 8.05 -19.57
C PRO A 291 -0.15 7.68 -18.54
N ALA A 292 -0.25 6.47 -18.01
CA ALA A 292 0.83 5.93 -17.18
C ALA A 292 2.11 5.82 -18.00
N LEU A 293 3.24 6.12 -17.38
CA LEU A 293 4.52 5.91 -18.03
C LEU A 293 4.67 4.40 -18.34
N PRO A 294 5.05 4.02 -19.59
CA PRO A 294 5.26 2.62 -19.92
C PRO A 294 6.24 1.95 -18.96
N LYS A 295 5.95 0.72 -18.53
CA LYS A 295 6.71 -0.02 -17.48
C LYS A 295 8.23 -0.07 -17.74
N GLN A 296 8.64 -0.06 -19.00
CA GLN A 296 10.06 -0.06 -19.39
C GLN A 296 10.84 1.18 -18.90
N TYR A 297 10.14 2.26 -18.56
CA TYR A 297 10.77 3.49 -18.05
C TYR A 297 10.74 3.61 -16.51
N ASN A 298 10.06 2.72 -15.79
CA ASN A 298 9.88 2.86 -14.33
C ASN A 298 11.18 2.94 -13.54
N ASN A 299 12.25 2.28 -14.02
CA ASN A 299 13.56 2.27 -13.36
C ASN A 299 14.57 3.23 -14.01
N LEU A 300 14.11 4.16 -14.84
CA LEU A 300 14.97 5.13 -15.53
C LEU A 300 14.78 6.53 -14.94
N ILE A 301 15.79 7.37 -15.12
CA ILE A 301 15.77 8.79 -14.68
C ILE A 301 14.54 9.52 -15.23
N ILE A 302 14.10 9.20 -16.43
CA ILE A 302 12.89 9.82 -17.03
C ILE A 302 11.65 9.67 -16.16
N SER A 303 11.51 8.57 -15.39
CA SER A 303 10.35 8.41 -14.49
C SER A 303 10.38 9.46 -13.38
N GLN A 304 11.52 9.70 -12.79
CA GLN A 304 11.69 10.74 -11.77
C GLN A 304 11.50 12.15 -12.34
N MET A 305 12.01 12.39 -13.55
CA MET A 305 11.77 13.67 -14.24
C MET A 305 10.28 13.90 -14.50
N TYR A 306 9.56 12.87 -14.89
CA TYR A 306 8.11 12.92 -15.12
C TYR A 306 7.35 13.25 -13.82
N ASP A 307 7.69 12.62 -12.71
CA ASP A 307 7.08 12.86 -11.41
C ASP A 307 7.35 14.29 -10.90
N VAL A 308 8.59 14.76 -11.02
CA VAL A 308 8.97 16.13 -10.69
C VAL A 308 8.19 17.14 -11.54
N LEU A 309 8.12 16.93 -12.86
CA LEU A 309 7.39 17.82 -13.78
C LEU A 309 5.89 17.86 -13.42
N ASN A 310 5.30 16.70 -13.11
CA ASN A 310 3.89 16.62 -12.69
C ASN A 310 3.64 17.37 -11.38
N SER A 311 4.55 17.25 -10.41
CA SER A 311 4.47 17.95 -9.13
C SER A 311 4.55 19.47 -9.32
N TYR A 312 5.49 19.96 -10.12
CA TYR A 312 5.60 21.39 -10.43
C TYR A 312 4.37 21.92 -11.18
N THR A 313 3.89 21.18 -12.19
CA THR A 313 2.71 21.60 -12.95
C THR A 313 1.48 21.70 -12.04
N SER A 314 1.32 20.74 -11.12
CA SER A 314 0.22 20.73 -10.14
C SER A 314 0.34 21.89 -9.16
N ALA A 315 1.54 22.20 -8.65
CA ALA A 315 1.79 23.32 -7.76
C ALA A 315 1.46 24.64 -8.44
N MET A 316 1.99 24.88 -9.64
CA MET A 316 1.70 26.09 -10.43
C MET A 316 0.21 26.29 -10.72
N ALA A 317 -0.51 25.21 -11.05
CA ALA A 317 -1.94 25.26 -11.27
C ALA A 317 -2.70 25.60 -9.98
N ASN A 318 -2.32 25.02 -8.83
CA ASN A 318 -2.90 25.31 -7.54
C ASN A 318 -2.66 26.77 -7.14
N ASP A 319 -1.43 27.28 -7.28
CA ASP A 319 -1.11 28.67 -6.97
C ASP A 319 -1.96 29.63 -7.82
N ARG A 320 -2.10 29.35 -9.12
CA ARG A 320 -2.93 30.16 -10.01
C ARG A 320 -4.40 30.13 -9.65
N MET A 321 -4.95 28.96 -9.29
CA MET A 321 -6.34 28.84 -8.83
C MET A 321 -6.56 29.60 -7.52
N ASN A 322 -5.62 29.55 -6.60
CA ASN A 322 -5.68 30.29 -5.34
C ASN A 322 -5.64 31.83 -5.58
N GLU A 323 -4.77 32.30 -6.48
CA GLU A 323 -4.74 33.72 -6.87
C GLU A 323 -6.10 34.18 -7.43
N ILE A 324 -6.73 33.35 -8.28
CA ILE A 324 -8.03 33.67 -8.87
C ILE A 324 -9.12 33.68 -7.78
N ALA A 325 -9.11 32.69 -6.88
CA ALA A 325 -10.08 32.58 -5.80
C ALA A 325 -10.00 33.75 -4.77
N MET A 326 -8.81 34.38 -4.65
CA MET A 326 -8.60 35.53 -3.77
C MET A 326 -8.90 36.90 -4.44
N GLN A 327 -9.23 36.92 -5.72
CA GLN A 327 -9.64 38.15 -6.40
C GLN A 327 -11.09 38.50 -5.99
N PRO A 328 -11.38 39.77 -5.69
CA PRO A 328 -12.72 40.22 -5.32
C PRO A 328 -13.75 40.04 -6.41
#